data_8f0dfe9e7564542609340e9cd15acdf9
#
_entry.id   8f0dfe9e7564542609340e9cd15acdf9
#
_cell.length_a   1.000
_cell.length_b   1.000
_cell.length_c   1.000
_cell.angle_alpha   90.00
_cell.angle_beta   90.00
_cell.angle_gamma   90.00
#
_symmetry.space_group_name_H-M   'P 1'
#
loop_
_entity.id
_entity.type
_entity.pdbx_description
1 polymer ?
#
loop_
_entity_poly.entity_id
_entity_poly.type
_entity_poly.pdbx_seq_one_letter_code
_entity_poly.pdbx_strand_id
1 'polypeptide(L)'
;MMKKMTCVLLSALLLALSLTGCGSSGSGTSAGGAVSGDEGERYKIAIVQPMSHTSLDQIRDTIVAKLNESGKDIQVELENANNDSTALNTILSNCKAEGVDLVIPIATSTAQSAKTVFDGTDTPIVFAAVSDPAAAGLTGDDCQNITGVSNNIPADEIVKLIFNFQPECQKIGFLYTSSEPNSVSTITAAKAYCDQEGIAYEESSIANLSELQTAAETLISKGVDALYTGNDNAIASAMATYTDVAYGAGVPVYCGADSMVADGGFATIGVNYVQLGEQVADLVLEILDGADPSQLPYETLSDYAKYVNLQAADRFGADFPQQAYEGYEVLVEADGTSHFGQ
;
A
#
# COMPACT_ATOMS: atom_id res chain seq x y z
N MET A 1 25.87 14.69 56.88
CA MET A 1 27.25 14.18 56.73
C MET A 1 27.55 14.22 55.21
N MET A 2 28.00 15.21 54.63
CA MET A 2 29.30 15.92 54.48
C MET A 2 30.47 14.98 54.16
N LYS A 3 30.99 15.14 52.96
CA LYS A 3 32.39 15.35 52.51
C LYS A 3 32.42 15.23 50.98
N LYS A 4 32.54 16.23 50.20
CA LYS A 4 33.62 17.22 49.92
C LYS A 4 34.84 16.58 49.27
N MET A 5 35.13 17.15 48.07
CA MET A 5 36.43 17.68 47.57
C MET A 5 37.30 16.66 46.84
N THR A 6 38.04 16.92 45.76
CA THR A 6 38.67 18.17 45.29
C THR A 6 39.15 18.00 43.87
N CYS A 7 39.16 19.09 43.07
CA CYS A 7 39.90 19.41 41.88
C CYS A 7 41.39 19.05 41.87
N VAL A 8 41.97 18.84 40.64
CA VAL A 8 43.30 19.44 40.29
C VAL A 8 43.32 19.68 38.77
N LEU A 9 43.61 20.90 38.43
CA LEU A 9 44.06 21.47 37.17
C LEU A 9 45.58 21.25 36.96
N LEU A 10 46.08 21.16 35.69
CA LEU A 10 47.33 21.78 35.22
C LEU A 10 47.45 21.49 33.73
N SER A 11 47.31 22.45 32.81
CA SER A 11 48.28 23.44 32.28
C SER A 11 49.23 22.92 31.20
N ALA A 12 48.95 23.28 30.00
CA ALA A 12 49.68 24.03 28.96
C ALA A 12 51.17 23.71 28.74
N LEU A 13 51.57 23.54 27.46
CA LEU A 13 52.62 24.35 26.87
C LEU A 13 52.69 24.22 25.33
N LEU A 14 52.76 25.34 24.68
CA LEU A 14 53.08 25.61 23.28
C LEU A 14 54.47 25.12 22.90
N LEU A 15 54.72 24.79 21.60
CA LEU A 15 55.81 25.39 20.83
C LEU A 15 55.63 25.23 19.32
N ALA A 16 55.63 26.37 18.64
CA ALA A 16 55.73 26.49 17.18
C ALA A 16 57.21 26.45 16.78
N LEU A 17 57.53 25.92 15.58
CA LEU A 17 58.68 26.35 14.82
C LEU A 17 58.45 26.10 13.32
N SER A 18 58.43 27.19 12.59
CA SER A 18 58.55 27.36 11.15
C SER A 18 59.99 27.01 10.69
N LEU A 19 60.16 26.52 9.45
CA LEU A 19 61.27 26.95 8.60
C LEU A 19 61.08 26.51 7.14
N THR A 20 61.17 27.46 6.30
CA THR A 20 61.22 27.55 4.85
C THR A 20 62.34 26.71 4.20
N GLY A 21 62.06 26.21 2.99
CA GLY A 21 63.06 25.66 2.08
C GLY A 21 62.59 25.72 0.62
N CYS A 22 63.01 26.74 -0.12
CA CYS A 22 62.98 26.82 -1.59
C CYS A 22 63.99 25.87 -2.25
N GLY A 23 63.61 25.28 -3.42
CA GLY A 23 64.49 24.52 -4.27
C GLY A 23 63.83 23.93 -5.52
N SER A 24 63.71 24.72 -6.57
CA SER A 24 64.03 24.56 -8.00
C SER A 24 63.76 23.23 -8.75
N SER A 25 62.98 23.37 -9.81
CA SER A 25 63.09 22.83 -11.18
C SER A 25 63.13 21.31 -11.42
N GLY A 26 62.05 20.78 -12.06
CA GLY A 26 62.12 19.51 -12.74
C GLY A 26 60.81 19.28 -13.51
N SER A 27 60.82 19.54 -14.83
CA SER A 27 59.72 19.23 -15.75
C SER A 27 59.44 17.75 -15.77
N GLY A 28 58.17 17.39 -15.50
CA GLY A 28 57.66 16.05 -15.70
C GLY A 28 56.15 16.12 -15.92
N THR A 29 55.79 16.20 -17.20
CA THR A 29 54.41 16.08 -17.67
C THR A 29 53.88 14.68 -17.33
N SER A 30 53.04 14.56 -16.33
CA SER A 30 52.16 13.41 -16.16
C SER A 30 50.77 13.96 -16.03
N ALA A 31 50.01 13.86 -17.12
CA ALA A 31 48.59 14.03 -17.15
C ALA A 31 47.95 12.89 -16.31
N GLY A 32 47.83 13.12 -15.04
CA GLY A 32 46.87 12.39 -14.19
C GLY A 32 45.54 13.08 -14.35
N GLY A 33 44.73 12.59 -15.27
CA GLY A 33 43.31 12.94 -15.33
C GLY A 33 42.72 12.56 -13.97
N ALA A 34 42.39 13.57 -13.16
CA ALA A 34 41.37 13.42 -12.16
C ALA A 34 40.11 13.06 -12.94
N VAL A 35 39.74 11.78 -12.91
CA VAL A 35 38.41 11.37 -13.16
C VAL A 35 37.62 12.02 -12.02
N SER A 36 37.04 13.20 -12.30
CA SER A 36 35.89 13.66 -11.57
C SER A 36 34.84 12.60 -11.86
N GLY A 37 34.72 11.61 -10.99
CA GLY A 37 33.53 10.81 -10.92
C GLY A 37 32.41 11.82 -10.80
N ASP A 38 31.54 11.81 -11.75
CA ASP A 38 30.21 12.37 -11.64
C ASP A 38 29.62 11.63 -10.41
N GLU A 39 29.69 12.29 -9.25
CA GLU A 39 28.88 11.84 -8.10
C GLU A 39 27.46 12.08 -8.52
N GLY A 40 26.83 11.07 -9.13
CA GLY A 40 25.45 11.09 -9.55
C GLY A 40 24.61 11.61 -8.39
N GLU A 41 23.68 12.48 -8.69
CA GLU A 41 22.73 13.04 -7.73
C GLU A 41 22.10 11.90 -6.93
N ARG A 42 22.24 11.90 -5.62
CA ARG A 42 21.67 10.91 -4.74
C ARG A 42 20.27 11.33 -4.39
N TYR A 43 19.29 10.52 -4.79
CA TYR A 43 17.89 10.77 -4.51
C TYR A 43 17.47 10.18 -3.15
N LYS A 44 16.72 10.94 -2.36
CA LYS A 44 16.14 10.53 -1.09
C LYS A 44 14.63 10.34 -1.25
N ILE A 45 14.17 9.10 -1.20
CA ILE A 45 12.75 8.74 -1.40
C ILE A 45 12.17 8.18 -0.12
N ALA A 46 11.04 8.71 0.34
CA ALA A 46 10.30 8.13 1.46
C ALA A 46 9.13 7.28 0.95
N ILE A 47 9.06 6.03 1.38
CA ILE A 47 7.90 5.16 1.20
C ILE A 47 7.17 5.06 2.53
N VAL A 48 5.93 5.53 2.58
CA VAL A 48 5.15 5.62 3.81
C VAL A 48 3.89 4.77 3.68
N GLN A 49 3.70 3.83 4.62
CA GLN A 49 2.50 2.99 4.68
C GLN A 49 1.73 3.20 6.00
N PRO A 50 0.39 3.04 6.01
CA PRO A 50 -0.40 3.26 7.22
C PRO A 50 -0.21 2.15 8.25
N MET A 51 0.02 0.92 7.79
CA MET A 51 0.18 -0.29 8.60
C MET A 51 0.83 -1.39 7.76
N SER A 52 1.26 -2.49 8.40
CA SER A 52 1.72 -3.70 7.72
C SER A 52 0.59 -4.70 7.59
N HIS A 53 0.39 -5.19 6.39
CA HIS A 53 -0.27 -6.42 6.04
C HIS A 53 0.20 -6.86 4.65
N THR A 54 -0.10 -8.08 4.27
CA THR A 54 0.47 -8.76 3.10
C THR A 54 0.43 -7.91 1.81
N SER A 55 -0.70 -7.27 1.48
CA SER A 55 -0.83 -6.45 0.26
C SER A 55 0.07 -5.21 0.27
N LEU A 56 0.07 -4.45 1.39
CA LEU A 56 0.85 -3.20 1.46
C LEU A 56 2.35 -3.49 1.51
N ASP A 57 2.75 -4.56 2.20
CA ASP A 57 4.14 -4.99 2.25
C ASP A 57 4.62 -5.46 0.87
N GLN A 58 3.77 -6.17 0.10
CA GLN A 58 4.06 -6.58 -1.27
C GLN A 58 4.28 -5.39 -2.21
N ILE A 59 3.42 -4.36 -2.15
CA ILE A 59 3.60 -3.11 -2.91
C ILE A 59 4.95 -2.48 -2.57
N ARG A 60 5.21 -2.24 -1.27
CA ARG A 60 6.45 -1.64 -0.78
C ARG A 60 7.68 -2.40 -1.27
N ASP A 61 7.70 -3.71 -1.06
CA ASP A 61 8.86 -4.53 -1.36
C ASP A 61 9.13 -4.60 -2.87
N THR A 62 8.07 -4.62 -3.69
CA THR A 62 8.20 -4.55 -5.16
C THR A 62 8.77 -3.21 -5.62
N ILE A 63 8.26 -2.09 -5.08
CA ILE A 63 8.80 -0.76 -5.39
C ILE A 63 10.28 -0.70 -5.04
N VAL A 64 10.66 -1.13 -3.83
CA VAL A 64 12.05 -1.14 -3.35
C VAL A 64 12.94 -1.98 -4.26
N ALA A 65 12.50 -3.17 -4.63
CA ALA A 65 13.27 -4.07 -5.51
C ALA A 65 13.55 -3.39 -6.86
N LYS A 66 12.52 -2.84 -7.49
CA LYS A 66 12.65 -2.21 -8.81
C LYS A 66 13.48 -0.92 -8.79
N LEU A 67 13.34 -0.10 -7.74
CA LEU A 67 14.19 1.10 -7.56
C LEU A 67 15.66 0.71 -7.37
N ASN A 68 15.95 -0.36 -6.61
CA ASN A 68 17.32 -0.86 -6.44
C ASN A 68 17.92 -1.41 -7.75
N GLU A 69 17.10 -2.00 -8.62
CA GLU A 69 17.52 -2.53 -9.91
C GLU A 69 17.77 -1.43 -10.96
N SER A 70 17.30 -0.21 -10.74
CA SER A 70 17.39 0.91 -11.68
C SER A 70 18.82 1.39 -11.98
N GLY A 71 19.77 1.08 -11.09
CA GLY A 71 21.15 1.57 -11.16
C GLY A 71 21.35 3.04 -10.77
N LYS A 72 20.29 3.75 -10.33
CA LYS A 72 20.37 5.10 -9.78
C LYS A 72 20.85 5.06 -8.31
N ASP A 73 21.51 6.10 -7.84
CA ASP A 73 21.85 6.24 -6.41
C ASP A 73 20.61 6.74 -5.65
N ILE A 74 19.79 5.80 -5.16
CA ILE A 74 18.55 6.07 -4.46
C ILE A 74 18.68 5.60 -3.00
N GLN A 75 18.45 6.51 -2.07
CA GLN A 75 18.24 6.18 -0.66
C GLN A 75 16.75 6.07 -0.40
N VAL A 76 16.26 4.87 -0.08
CA VAL A 76 14.88 4.63 0.29
C VAL A 76 14.73 4.64 1.80
N GLU A 77 13.82 5.46 2.32
CA GLU A 77 13.37 5.47 3.72
C GLU A 77 12.01 4.79 3.80
N LEU A 78 11.93 3.76 4.64
CA LEU A 78 10.71 2.96 4.83
C LEU A 78 10.07 3.34 6.16
N GLU A 79 8.83 3.84 6.08
CA GLU A 79 8.10 4.34 7.24
C GLU A 79 6.75 3.65 7.38
N ASN A 80 6.36 3.34 8.62
CA ASN A 80 5.11 2.68 8.94
C ASN A 80 4.43 3.37 10.13
N ALA A 81 3.20 3.83 9.92
CA ALA A 81 2.44 4.53 10.95
C ALA A 81 1.77 3.60 11.98
N ASN A 82 1.82 2.26 11.78
CA ASN A 82 1.23 1.27 12.69
C ASN A 82 -0.25 1.56 13.03
N ASN A 83 -1.01 2.01 12.02
CA ASN A 83 -2.43 2.38 12.14
C ASN A 83 -2.70 3.57 13.10
N ASP A 84 -1.71 4.44 13.30
CA ASP A 84 -1.85 5.66 14.10
C ASP A 84 -1.76 6.90 13.19
N SER A 85 -2.88 7.61 13.07
CA SER A 85 -2.96 8.81 12.23
C SER A 85 -2.08 9.97 12.73
N THR A 86 -1.81 10.05 14.03
CA THR A 86 -0.90 11.05 14.60
C THR A 86 0.55 10.73 14.23
N ALA A 87 0.93 9.44 14.35
CA ALA A 87 2.22 8.97 13.90
C ALA A 87 2.41 9.20 12.40
N LEU A 88 1.40 8.92 11.57
CA LEU A 88 1.43 9.15 10.13
C LEU A 88 1.77 10.61 9.80
N ASN A 89 1.04 11.56 10.39
CA ASN A 89 1.30 12.99 10.16
C ASN A 89 2.67 13.43 10.66
N THR A 90 3.16 12.84 11.74
CA THR A 90 4.51 13.12 12.27
C THR A 90 5.59 12.60 11.31
N ILE A 91 5.44 11.37 10.82
CA ILE A 91 6.34 10.76 9.84
C ILE A 91 6.43 11.64 8.58
N LEU A 92 5.29 11.96 7.97
CA LEU A 92 5.27 12.78 6.76
C LEU A 92 5.86 14.19 6.99
N SER A 93 5.62 14.79 8.17
CA SER A 93 6.22 16.07 8.53
C SER A 93 7.74 15.98 8.68
N ASN A 94 8.26 14.89 9.20
CA ASN A 94 9.69 14.61 9.28
C ASN A 94 10.29 14.45 7.87
N CYS A 95 9.67 13.63 7.00
CA CYS A 95 10.10 13.47 5.61
C CYS A 95 10.20 14.84 4.89
N LYS A 96 9.17 15.72 5.07
CA LYS A 96 9.20 17.09 4.53
C LYS A 96 10.34 17.92 5.10
N ALA A 97 10.56 17.88 6.43
CA ALA A 97 11.62 18.64 7.10
C ALA A 97 13.02 18.14 6.72
N GLU A 98 13.18 16.89 6.45
CA GLU A 98 14.42 16.26 6.00
C GLU A 98 14.72 16.49 4.51
N GLY A 99 13.74 17.03 3.77
CA GLY A 99 13.89 17.39 2.35
C GLY A 99 14.00 16.18 1.46
N VAL A 100 13.06 15.23 1.58
CA VAL A 100 12.97 14.11 0.62
C VAL A 100 12.67 14.63 -0.79
N ASP A 101 13.29 14.03 -1.79
CA ASP A 101 13.13 14.42 -3.21
C ASP A 101 11.77 13.94 -3.77
N LEU A 102 11.21 12.86 -3.20
CA LEU A 102 9.94 12.29 -3.60
C LEU A 102 9.32 11.50 -2.45
N VAL A 103 7.99 11.50 -2.32
CA VAL A 103 7.27 10.66 -1.36
C VAL A 103 6.33 9.69 -2.07
N ILE A 104 6.34 8.44 -1.62
CA ILE A 104 5.45 7.37 -2.10
C ILE A 104 4.52 6.98 -0.95
N PRO A 105 3.34 7.60 -0.83
CA PRO A 105 2.34 7.18 0.13
C PRO A 105 1.57 5.96 -0.39
N ILE A 106 1.55 4.89 0.39
CA ILE A 106 0.78 3.69 0.10
C ILE A 106 -0.57 3.79 0.81
N ALA A 107 -1.65 3.50 0.11
CA ALA A 107 -3.05 3.58 0.51
C ALA A 107 -3.63 5.01 0.61
N THR A 108 -4.97 5.10 0.54
CA THR A 108 -5.72 6.35 0.37
C THR A 108 -5.50 7.35 1.51
N SER A 109 -5.59 6.90 2.75
CA SER A 109 -5.42 7.78 3.92
C SER A 109 -4.02 8.37 4.01
N THR A 110 -3.00 7.59 3.65
CA THR A 110 -1.61 8.03 3.61
C THR A 110 -1.40 9.08 2.51
N ALA A 111 -1.97 8.85 1.32
CA ALA A 111 -1.89 9.79 0.20
C ALA A 111 -2.59 11.12 0.50
N GLN A 112 -3.76 11.09 1.16
CA GLN A 112 -4.46 12.30 1.60
C GLN A 112 -3.64 13.09 2.64
N SER A 113 -3.00 12.38 3.59
CA SER A 113 -2.13 13.01 4.59
C SER A 113 -0.88 13.59 3.93
N ALA A 114 -0.27 12.88 2.96
CA ALA A 114 0.87 13.37 2.19
C ALA A 114 0.52 14.65 1.43
N LYS A 115 -0.60 14.68 0.69
CA LYS A 115 -1.08 15.92 0.04
C LYS A 115 -1.16 17.07 1.03
N THR A 116 -1.76 16.84 2.20
CA THR A 116 -1.94 17.89 3.21
C THR A 116 -0.62 18.39 3.78
N VAL A 117 0.31 17.47 4.08
CA VAL A 117 1.60 17.84 4.68
C VAL A 117 2.52 18.52 3.67
N PHE A 118 2.55 18.05 2.42
CA PHE A 118 3.41 18.59 1.36
C PHE A 118 2.74 19.75 0.58
N ASP A 119 1.57 20.22 1.02
CA ASP A 119 0.92 21.40 0.43
C ASP A 119 1.88 22.59 0.35
N GLY A 120 1.88 23.27 -0.81
CA GLY A 120 2.76 24.40 -1.09
C GLY A 120 4.23 24.06 -1.31
N THR A 121 4.57 22.78 -1.54
CA THR A 121 5.90 22.34 -1.98
C THR A 121 5.85 21.79 -3.41
N ASP A 122 7.00 21.73 -4.08
CA ASP A 122 7.17 21.09 -5.40
C ASP A 122 7.54 19.60 -5.28
N THR A 123 7.63 19.04 -4.06
CA THR A 123 8.00 17.64 -3.84
C THR A 123 6.97 16.72 -4.50
N PRO A 124 7.38 15.85 -5.45
CA PRO A 124 6.48 14.91 -6.09
C PRO A 124 5.87 13.90 -5.10
N ILE A 125 4.59 13.62 -5.29
CA ILE A 125 3.85 12.59 -4.57
C ILE A 125 3.40 11.54 -5.59
N VAL A 126 3.91 10.33 -5.46
CA VAL A 126 3.50 9.19 -6.31
C VAL A 126 2.74 8.20 -5.43
N PHE A 127 1.41 8.29 -5.44
CA PHE A 127 0.61 7.40 -4.60
C PHE A 127 0.55 5.97 -5.15
N ALA A 128 0.48 5.01 -4.24
CA ALA A 128 0.23 3.61 -4.54
C ALA A 128 -1.08 3.14 -3.93
N ALA A 129 -1.90 2.40 -4.68
CA ALA A 129 -3.12 1.76 -4.20
C ALA A 129 -4.16 2.74 -3.60
N VAL A 130 -4.49 3.78 -4.34
CA VAL A 130 -5.64 4.66 -4.04
C VAL A 130 -6.82 4.22 -4.90
N SER A 131 -7.92 3.78 -4.28
CA SER A 131 -9.06 3.21 -5.01
C SER A 131 -9.82 4.26 -5.84
N ASP A 132 -9.99 5.46 -5.31
CA ASP A 132 -10.67 6.57 -5.99
C ASP A 132 -9.87 7.87 -5.78
N PRO A 133 -8.91 8.17 -6.65
CA PRO A 133 -8.09 9.37 -6.52
C PRO A 133 -8.91 10.67 -6.57
N ALA A 134 -10.01 10.69 -7.33
CA ALA A 134 -10.86 11.87 -7.44
C ALA A 134 -11.65 12.11 -6.15
N ALA A 135 -12.31 11.07 -5.60
CA ALA A 135 -13.01 11.17 -4.33
C ALA A 135 -12.05 11.43 -3.16
N ALA A 136 -10.81 10.95 -3.26
CA ALA A 136 -9.75 11.23 -2.28
C ALA A 136 -9.21 12.66 -2.36
N GLY A 137 -9.59 13.45 -3.39
CA GLY A 137 -9.11 14.80 -3.61
C GLY A 137 -7.66 14.87 -4.08
N LEU A 138 -7.17 13.85 -4.77
CA LEU A 138 -5.79 13.73 -5.27
C LEU A 138 -5.66 14.08 -6.76
N THR A 139 -6.68 14.71 -7.33
CA THR A 139 -6.74 15.14 -8.72
C THR A 139 -7.22 16.60 -8.80
N GLY A 140 -6.93 17.26 -9.92
CA GLY A 140 -7.34 18.65 -10.16
C GLY A 140 -6.18 19.62 -10.15
N ASP A 141 -6.51 20.92 -10.30
CA ASP A 141 -5.51 21.99 -10.50
C ASP A 141 -4.60 22.23 -9.29
N ASP A 142 -5.00 21.79 -8.11
CA ASP A 142 -4.24 21.86 -6.85
C ASP A 142 -3.37 20.61 -6.60
N CYS A 143 -3.27 19.71 -7.57
CA CYS A 143 -2.54 18.44 -7.46
C CYS A 143 -1.47 18.29 -8.55
N GLN A 144 -0.80 19.37 -8.95
CA GLN A 144 0.15 19.38 -10.06
C GLN A 144 1.42 18.54 -9.78
N ASN A 145 1.76 18.29 -8.53
CA ASN A 145 2.87 17.44 -8.11
C ASN A 145 2.42 16.03 -7.69
N ILE A 146 1.18 15.64 -7.99
CA ILE A 146 0.60 14.36 -7.55
C ILE A 146 0.25 13.49 -8.76
N THR A 147 0.78 12.26 -8.76
CA THR A 147 0.39 11.18 -9.67
C THR A 147 0.43 9.85 -8.91
N GLY A 148 0.25 8.72 -9.57
CA GLY A 148 0.35 7.40 -8.95
C GLY A 148 -0.45 6.32 -9.64
N VAL A 149 -0.69 5.21 -8.95
CA VAL A 149 -1.42 4.05 -9.47
C VAL A 149 -2.61 3.72 -8.57
N SER A 150 -3.79 3.68 -9.20
CA SER A 150 -5.06 3.33 -8.57
C SER A 150 -5.27 1.81 -8.57
N ASN A 151 -5.83 1.30 -7.47
CA ASN A 151 -6.29 -0.08 -7.31
C ASN A 151 -7.82 -0.21 -7.38
N ASN A 152 -8.47 0.64 -8.16
CA ASN A 152 -9.92 0.62 -8.31
C ASN A 152 -10.41 -0.70 -8.94
N ILE A 153 -11.48 -1.25 -8.38
CA ILE A 153 -12.20 -2.40 -8.95
C ILE A 153 -13.63 -1.93 -9.26
N PRO A 154 -14.11 -2.08 -10.51
CA PRO A 154 -15.48 -1.70 -10.86
C PRO A 154 -16.52 -2.46 -10.02
N ALA A 155 -17.56 -1.77 -9.60
CA ALA A 155 -18.59 -2.31 -8.70
C ALA A 155 -19.33 -3.51 -9.30
N ASP A 156 -19.54 -3.52 -10.63
CA ASP A 156 -20.18 -4.64 -11.34
C ASP A 156 -19.31 -5.91 -11.33
N GLU A 157 -18.00 -5.78 -11.38
CA GLU A 157 -17.08 -6.93 -11.27
C GLU A 157 -17.14 -7.58 -9.87
N ILE A 158 -17.26 -6.77 -8.81
CA ILE A 158 -17.46 -7.25 -7.44
C ILE A 158 -18.73 -8.11 -7.33
N VAL A 159 -19.84 -7.60 -7.85
CA VAL A 159 -21.14 -8.29 -7.77
C VAL A 159 -21.14 -9.51 -8.68
N LYS A 160 -20.60 -9.41 -9.90
CA LYS A 160 -20.43 -10.55 -10.82
C LYS A 160 -19.60 -11.68 -10.22
N LEU A 161 -18.54 -11.34 -9.46
CA LEU A 161 -17.74 -12.33 -8.73
C LEU A 161 -18.64 -13.22 -7.85
N ILE A 162 -19.52 -12.61 -7.06
CA ILE A 162 -20.40 -13.35 -6.14
C ILE A 162 -21.34 -14.25 -6.94
N PHE A 163 -22.05 -13.69 -7.91
CA PHE A 163 -23.04 -14.45 -8.70
C PHE A 163 -22.41 -15.51 -9.61
N ASN A 164 -21.14 -15.38 -9.98
CA ASN A 164 -20.41 -16.41 -10.72
C ASN A 164 -20.28 -17.71 -9.91
N PHE A 165 -20.01 -17.61 -8.62
CA PHE A 165 -19.92 -18.75 -7.72
C PHE A 165 -21.26 -19.13 -7.10
N GLN A 166 -22.11 -18.17 -6.81
CA GLN A 166 -23.40 -18.36 -6.15
C GLN A 166 -24.54 -17.76 -7.00
N PRO A 167 -24.97 -18.40 -8.11
CA PRO A 167 -26.03 -17.87 -8.96
C PRO A 167 -27.36 -17.68 -8.23
N GLU A 168 -27.61 -18.44 -7.15
CA GLU A 168 -28.81 -18.38 -6.32
C GLU A 168 -28.69 -17.40 -5.13
N CYS A 169 -27.60 -16.61 -5.04
CA CYS A 169 -27.41 -15.60 -4.00
C CYS A 169 -28.58 -14.60 -4.04
N GLN A 170 -29.27 -14.43 -2.91
CA GLN A 170 -30.40 -13.52 -2.79
C GLN A 170 -30.03 -12.23 -2.06
N LYS A 171 -29.05 -12.28 -1.15
CA LYS A 171 -28.68 -11.15 -0.34
C LYS A 171 -27.17 -11.11 -0.05
N ILE A 172 -26.52 -10.01 -0.38
CA ILE A 172 -25.10 -9.77 -0.12
C ILE A 172 -24.93 -9.00 1.19
N GLY A 173 -23.96 -9.38 2.01
CA GLY A 173 -23.53 -8.62 3.19
C GLY A 173 -22.25 -7.85 2.91
N PHE A 174 -22.30 -6.54 3.00
CA PHE A 174 -21.10 -5.67 2.88
C PHE A 174 -20.55 -5.33 4.26
N LEU A 175 -19.28 -5.70 4.51
CA LEU A 175 -18.57 -5.38 5.75
C LEU A 175 -17.35 -4.51 5.43
N TYR A 176 -17.22 -3.37 6.11
CA TYR A 176 -16.15 -2.42 5.81
C TYR A 176 -15.78 -1.56 7.01
N THR A 177 -14.59 -0.96 6.97
CA THR A 177 -14.09 -0.02 7.99
C THR A 177 -14.52 1.41 7.64
N SER A 178 -15.30 2.04 8.51
CA SER A 178 -15.87 3.38 8.26
C SER A 178 -14.83 4.51 8.25
N SER A 179 -13.66 4.29 8.85
CA SER A 179 -12.56 5.26 8.85
C SER A 179 -11.63 5.15 7.64
N GLU A 180 -11.86 4.16 6.74
CA GLU A 180 -11.08 3.98 5.51
C GLU A 180 -11.84 4.52 4.29
N PRO A 181 -11.41 5.65 3.69
CA PRO A 181 -12.10 6.23 2.53
C PRO A 181 -12.18 5.31 1.32
N ASN A 182 -11.16 4.49 1.06
CA ASN A 182 -11.17 3.45 0.02
C ASN A 182 -12.31 2.45 0.23
N SER A 183 -12.47 1.93 1.45
CA SER A 183 -13.52 0.96 1.78
C SER A 183 -14.91 1.57 1.63
N VAL A 184 -15.11 2.79 2.15
CA VAL A 184 -16.38 3.53 2.02
C VAL A 184 -16.72 3.77 0.55
N SER A 185 -15.75 4.20 -0.28
CA SER A 185 -15.96 4.45 -1.71
C SER A 185 -16.35 3.16 -2.46
N THR A 186 -15.58 2.08 -2.26
CA THR A 186 -15.83 0.78 -2.91
C THR A 186 -17.21 0.23 -2.57
N ILE A 187 -17.57 0.21 -1.28
CA ILE A 187 -18.88 -0.33 -0.86
C ILE A 187 -20.03 0.58 -1.29
N THR A 188 -19.82 1.91 -1.30
CA THR A 188 -20.84 2.84 -1.82
C THR A 188 -21.13 2.57 -3.32
N ALA A 189 -20.10 2.35 -4.12
CA ALA A 189 -20.25 2.02 -5.53
C ALA A 189 -20.94 0.66 -5.72
N ALA A 190 -20.57 -0.36 -4.94
CA ALA A 190 -21.18 -1.69 -4.99
C ALA A 190 -22.68 -1.65 -4.62
N LYS A 191 -23.05 -0.89 -3.59
CA LYS A 191 -24.45 -0.68 -3.18
C LYS A 191 -25.25 0.03 -4.28
N ALA A 192 -24.68 1.08 -4.89
CA ALA A 192 -25.34 1.79 -5.98
C ALA A 192 -25.61 0.86 -7.18
N TYR A 193 -24.68 -0.04 -7.48
CA TYR A 193 -24.87 -1.07 -8.50
C TYR A 193 -25.97 -2.07 -8.09
N CYS A 194 -25.97 -2.54 -6.86
CA CYS A 194 -27.03 -3.42 -6.35
C CYS A 194 -28.41 -2.76 -6.41
N ASP A 195 -28.52 -1.48 -6.05
CA ASP A 195 -29.76 -0.71 -6.13
C ASP A 195 -30.28 -0.62 -7.57
N GLN A 196 -29.38 -0.41 -8.54
CA GLN A 196 -29.71 -0.36 -9.97
C GLN A 196 -30.21 -1.70 -10.50
N GLU A 197 -29.58 -2.81 -10.10
CA GLU A 197 -29.91 -4.17 -10.56
C GLU A 197 -31.00 -4.85 -9.71
N GLY A 198 -31.47 -4.21 -8.64
CA GLY A 198 -32.49 -4.75 -7.75
C GLY A 198 -31.98 -5.92 -6.89
N ILE A 199 -30.69 -5.96 -6.57
CA ILE A 199 -30.03 -6.98 -5.75
C ILE A 199 -30.13 -6.57 -4.29
N ALA A 200 -30.68 -7.44 -3.44
CA ALA A 200 -30.78 -7.15 -2.01
C ALA A 200 -29.41 -7.24 -1.33
N TYR A 201 -29.19 -6.34 -0.38
CA TYR A 201 -27.99 -6.33 0.43
C TYR A 201 -28.28 -5.85 1.87
N GLU A 202 -27.35 -6.16 2.75
CA GLU A 202 -27.21 -5.59 4.08
C GLU A 202 -25.82 -5.02 4.23
N GLU A 203 -25.66 -3.99 5.06
CA GLU A 203 -24.33 -3.46 5.36
C GLU A 203 -24.08 -3.39 6.87
N SER A 204 -22.80 -3.50 7.22
CA SER A 204 -22.29 -3.21 8.56
C SER A 204 -20.92 -2.57 8.41
N SER A 205 -20.71 -1.45 9.09
CA SER A 205 -19.39 -0.83 9.19
C SER A 205 -18.81 -0.98 10.59
N ILE A 206 -17.49 -1.08 10.66
CA ILE A 206 -16.75 -1.08 11.92
C ILE A 206 -15.90 0.19 12.04
N ALA A 207 -15.72 0.66 13.26
CA ALA A 207 -14.78 1.75 13.54
C ALA A 207 -13.38 1.22 13.88
N ASN A 208 -13.31 -0.02 14.40
CA ASN A 208 -12.07 -0.70 14.76
C ASN A 208 -12.26 -2.23 14.74
N LEU A 209 -11.15 -2.97 14.70
CA LEU A 209 -11.16 -4.43 14.57
C LEU A 209 -11.82 -5.20 15.71
N SER A 210 -11.98 -4.60 16.90
CA SER A 210 -12.68 -5.27 18.01
C SER A 210 -14.17 -5.48 17.73
N GLU A 211 -14.74 -4.77 16.75
CA GLU A 211 -16.13 -4.86 16.32
C GLU A 211 -16.34 -5.91 15.21
N LEU A 212 -15.27 -6.39 14.57
CA LEU A 212 -15.30 -7.21 13.36
C LEU A 212 -16.16 -8.47 13.52
N GLN A 213 -15.94 -9.24 14.57
CA GLN A 213 -16.70 -10.45 14.83
C GLN A 213 -18.19 -10.15 14.97
N THR A 214 -18.57 -9.18 15.81
CA THR A 214 -19.98 -8.81 16.05
C THR A 214 -20.65 -8.29 14.78
N ALA A 215 -19.93 -7.53 13.95
CA ALA A 215 -20.43 -7.01 12.69
C ALA A 215 -20.70 -8.13 11.69
N ALA A 216 -19.79 -9.10 11.57
CA ALA A 216 -19.98 -10.29 10.74
C ALA A 216 -21.17 -11.15 11.22
N GLU A 217 -21.24 -11.46 12.52
CA GLU A 217 -22.36 -12.19 13.12
C GLU A 217 -23.71 -11.47 12.89
N THR A 218 -23.71 -10.15 12.94
CA THR A 218 -24.91 -9.34 12.67
C THR A 218 -25.39 -9.51 11.24
N LEU A 219 -24.51 -9.42 10.25
CA LEU A 219 -24.86 -9.64 8.84
C LEU A 219 -25.36 -11.06 8.60
N ILE A 220 -24.69 -12.06 9.16
CA ILE A 220 -25.09 -13.47 9.08
C ILE A 220 -26.49 -13.67 9.68
N SER A 221 -26.78 -13.05 10.83
CA SER A 221 -28.12 -13.14 11.47
C SER A 221 -29.23 -12.52 10.66
N LYS A 222 -28.92 -11.58 9.76
CA LYS A 222 -29.84 -10.97 8.81
C LYS A 222 -30.08 -11.84 7.57
N GLY A 223 -29.46 -13.01 7.48
CA GLY A 223 -29.65 -13.98 6.41
C GLY A 223 -29.01 -13.56 5.10
N VAL A 224 -27.77 -13.10 5.14
CA VAL A 224 -26.97 -12.89 3.95
C VAL A 224 -26.42 -14.23 3.44
N ASP A 225 -26.35 -14.39 2.12
CA ASP A 225 -25.86 -15.61 1.46
C ASP A 225 -24.35 -15.54 1.17
N ALA A 226 -23.82 -14.34 1.08
CA ALA A 226 -22.40 -14.04 0.83
C ALA A 226 -21.99 -12.82 1.62
N LEU A 227 -20.72 -12.79 2.04
CA LEU A 227 -20.09 -11.61 2.62
C LEU A 227 -19.06 -11.07 1.63
N TYR A 228 -18.99 -9.74 1.51
CA TYR A 228 -17.96 -9.06 0.74
C TYR A 228 -17.31 -7.96 1.57
N THR A 229 -15.99 -7.92 1.50
CA THR A 229 -15.16 -6.79 1.93
C THR A 229 -14.22 -6.40 0.79
N GLY A 230 -14.08 -5.11 0.52
CA GLY A 230 -13.18 -4.60 -0.52
C GLY A 230 -11.70 -4.73 -0.12
N ASN A 231 -10.87 -3.89 -0.69
CA ASN A 231 -9.48 -3.70 -0.29
C ASN A 231 -9.35 -2.87 1.00
N ASP A 232 -9.99 -3.35 2.05
CA ASP A 232 -10.03 -2.79 3.40
C ASP A 232 -8.79 -3.21 4.20
N ASN A 233 -7.92 -2.25 4.56
CA ASN A 233 -6.63 -2.56 5.18
C ASN A 233 -6.78 -3.14 6.59
N ALA A 234 -7.73 -2.62 7.38
CA ALA A 234 -7.97 -3.11 8.72
C ALA A 234 -8.49 -4.55 8.68
N ILE A 235 -9.52 -4.83 7.85
CA ILE A 235 -10.08 -6.18 7.71
C ILE A 235 -9.05 -7.13 7.10
N ALA A 236 -8.25 -6.70 6.11
CA ALA A 236 -7.16 -7.51 5.54
C ALA A 236 -6.19 -8.01 6.61
N SER A 237 -5.85 -7.17 7.60
CA SER A 237 -4.99 -7.57 8.72
C SER A 237 -5.62 -8.58 9.69
N ALA A 238 -6.91 -8.85 9.56
CA ALA A 238 -7.69 -9.70 10.47
C ALA A 238 -8.53 -10.77 9.74
N MET A 239 -8.15 -11.14 8.51
CA MET A 239 -8.90 -12.08 7.67
C MET A 239 -9.23 -13.41 8.38
N ALA A 240 -8.28 -13.97 9.13
CA ALA A 240 -8.49 -15.22 9.86
C ALA A 240 -9.70 -15.13 10.82
N THR A 241 -9.82 -14.02 11.56
CA THR A 241 -10.97 -13.80 12.47
C THR A 241 -12.27 -13.66 11.68
N TYR A 242 -12.25 -12.91 10.59
CA TYR A 242 -13.42 -12.68 9.76
C TYR A 242 -13.94 -13.98 9.13
N THR A 243 -13.04 -14.75 8.53
CA THR A 243 -13.38 -15.99 7.84
C THR A 243 -13.80 -17.11 8.81
N ASP A 244 -13.20 -17.18 10.00
CA ASP A 244 -13.62 -18.16 11.02
C ASP A 244 -15.10 -17.98 11.42
N VAL A 245 -15.54 -16.74 11.61
CA VAL A 245 -16.94 -16.43 11.93
C VAL A 245 -17.85 -16.77 10.76
N ALA A 246 -17.52 -16.32 9.55
CA ALA A 246 -18.33 -16.50 8.36
C ALA A 246 -18.48 -17.99 7.98
N TYR A 247 -17.39 -18.71 7.93
CA TYR A 247 -17.38 -20.13 7.52
C TYR A 247 -17.98 -21.04 8.56
N GLY A 248 -17.87 -20.69 9.86
CA GLY A 248 -18.61 -21.35 10.92
C GLY A 248 -20.13 -21.31 10.75
N ALA A 249 -20.62 -20.32 10.00
CA ALA A 249 -22.02 -20.16 9.64
C ALA A 249 -22.37 -20.63 8.22
N GLY A 250 -21.39 -21.15 7.45
CA GLY A 250 -21.58 -21.58 6.08
C GLY A 250 -21.70 -20.43 5.06
N VAL A 251 -21.18 -19.24 5.36
CA VAL A 251 -21.26 -18.06 4.50
C VAL A 251 -19.86 -17.76 3.92
N PRO A 252 -19.70 -17.78 2.58
CA PRO A 252 -18.42 -17.46 1.95
C PRO A 252 -18.07 -15.98 2.06
N VAL A 253 -16.74 -15.71 2.12
CA VAL A 253 -16.19 -14.36 2.17
C VAL A 253 -15.47 -14.07 0.86
N TYR A 254 -16.03 -13.15 0.07
CA TYR A 254 -15.40 -12.59 -1.10
C TYR A 254 -14.64 -11.31 -0.73
N CYS A 255 -13.53 -11.03 -1.38
CA CYS A 255 -12.65 -9.92 -0.99
C CYS A 255 -12.01 -9.23 -2.20
N GLY A 256 -11.38 -8.07 -1.95
CA GLY A 256 -10.85 -7.18 -2.97
C GLY A 256 -9.37 -7.41 -3.34
N ALA A 257 -8.71 -8.44 -2.77
CA ALA A 257 -7.29 -8.66 -3.00
C ALA A 257 -6.92 -10.15 -2.96
N ASP A 258 -5.90 -10.52 -3.73
CA ASP A 258 -5.29 -11.85 -3.75
C ASP A 258 -4.70 -12.26 -2.39
N SER A 259 -4.01 -11.33 -1.72
CA SER A 259 -3.48 -11.55 -0.38
C SER A 259 -4.58 -11.91 0.64
N MET A 260 -5.76 -11.28 0.54
CA MET A 260 -6.89 -11.60 1.40
C MET A 260 -7.46 -13.01 1.12
N VAL A 261 -7.36 -13.49 -0.14
CA VAL A 261 -7.67 -14.89 -0.51
C VAL A 261 -6.64 -15.84 0.09
N ALA A 262 -5.36 -15.48 0.03
CA ALA A 262 -4.28 -16.26 0.66
C ALA A 262 -4.44 -16.34 2.18
N ASP A 263 -4.93 -15.26 2.82
CA ASP A 263 -5.16 -15.15 4.26
C ASP A 263 -6.53 -15.71 4.71
N GLY A 264 -7.22 -16.44 3.82
CA GLY A 264 -8.42 -17.21 4.17
C GLY A 264 -9.71 -16.82 3.46
N GLY A 265 -9.75 -15.72 2.68
CA GLY A 265 -10.89 -15.37 1.85
C GLY A 265 -11.18 -16.45 0.81
N PHE A 266 -12.41 -16.50 0.28
CA PHE A 266 -12.81 -17.52 -0.67
C PHE A 266 -12.35 -17.21 -2.10
N ALA A 267 -12.71 -16.05 -2.62
CA ALA A 267 -12.40 -15.66 -3.98
C ALA A 267 -12.27 -14.15 -4.13
N THR A 268 -11.56 -13.74 -5.17
CA THR A 268 -11.40 -12.34 -5.56
C THR A 268 -11.44 -12.14 -7.07
N ILE A 269 -11.94 -10.99 -7.48
CA ILE A 269 -11.48 -10.24 -8.64
C ILE A 269 -10.82 -9.01 -8.05
N GLY A 270 -9.50 -8.97 -8.06
CA GLY A 270 -8.71 -8.00 -7.33
C GLY A 270 -7.52 -7.47 -8.12
N VAL A 271 -6.75 -6.61 -7.50
CA VAL A 271 -5.56 -6.01 -8.08
C VAL A 271 -4.36 -6.94 -7.85
N ASN A 272 -3.51 -7.07 -8.85
CA ASN A 272 -2.18 -7.65 -8.69
C ASN A 272 -1.24 -6.58 -8.10
N TYR A 273 -0.91 -6.74 -6.83
CA TYR A 273 -0.11 -5.74 -6.11
C TYR A 273 1.38 -5.73 -6.47
N VAL A 274 1.90 -6.81 -7.04
CA VAL A 274 3.25 -6.80 -7.64
C VAL A 274 3.25 -5.89 -8.86
N GLN A 275 2.32 -6.09 -9.80
CA GLN A 275 2.20 -5.25 -10.99
C GLN A 275 1.96 -3.77 -10.62
N LEU A 276 1.14 -3.50 -9.59
CA LEU A 276 0.92 -2.15 -9.09
C LEU A 276 2.22 -1.52 -8.58
N GLY A 277 2.99 -2.26 -7.78
CA GLY A 277 4.28 -1.80 -7.28
C GLY A 277 5.29 -1.51 -8.39
N GLU A 278 5.32 -2.35 -9.43
CA GLU A 278 6.16 -2.15 -10.61
C GLU A 278 5.79 -0.86 -11.36
N GLN A 279 4.50 -0.60 -11.60
CA GLN A 279 4.05 0.62 -12.27
C GLN A 279 4.34 1.88 -11.44
N VAL A 280 4.15 1.82 -10.11
CA VAL A 280 4.53 2.93 -9.21
C VAL A 280 6.02 3.23 -9.32
N ALA A 281 6.87 2.21 -9.32
CA ALA A 281 8.31 2.39 -9.46
C ALA A 281 8.69 2.96 -10.83
N ASP A 282 8.00 2.57 -11.92
CA ASP A 282 8.20 3.14 -13.26
C ASP A 282 7.89 4.64 -13.28
N LEU A 283 6.75 5.07 -12.72
CA LEU A 283 6.40 6.49 -12.59
C LEU A 283 7.45 7.26 -11.77
N VAL A 284 7.93 6.68 -10.67
CA VAL A 284 9.00 7.28 -9.87
C VAL A 284 10.27 7.47 -10.71
N LEU A 285 10.69 6.45 -11.45
CA LEU A 285 11.88 6.52 -12.28
C LEU A 285 11.75 7.55 -13.42
N GLU A 286 10.57 7.67 -14.03
CA GLU A 286 10.31 8.72 -15.02
C GLU A 286 10.46 10.12 -14.43
N ILE A 287 9.95 10.34 -13.20
CA ILE A 287 10.09 11.62 -12.50
C ILE A 287 11.55 11.90 -12.18
N LEU A 288 12.29 10.91 -11.70
CA LEU A 288 13.73 11.04 -11.44
C LEU A 288 14.57 11.28 -12.72
N ASP A 289 14.03 10.89 -13.89
CA ASP A 289 14.62 11.21 -15.21
C ASP A 289 14.20 12.58 -15.74
N GLY A 290 13.43 13.35 -14.94
CA GLY A 290 13.06 14.72 -15.23
C GLY A 290 11.67 14.91 -15.85
N ALA A 291 10.81 13.89 -15.80
CA ALA A 291 9.42 14.07 -16.18
C ALA A 291 8.68 14.97 -15.17
N ASP A 292 7.82 15.83 -15.68
CA ASP A 292 6.97 16.70 -14.87
C ASP A 292 5.75 15.90 -14.35
N PRO A 293 5.58 15.75 -13.04
CA PRO A 293 4.44 15.01 -12.48
C PRO A 293 3.08 15.53 -12.96
N SER A 294 2.97 16.84 -13.26
CA SER A 294 1.73 17.43 -13.77
C SER A 294 1.32 16.93 -15.16
N GLN A 295 2.26 16.35 -15.90
CA GLN A 295 2.04 15.77 -17.23
C GLN A 295 1.85 14.26 -17.21
N LEU A 296 2.02 13.63 -16.03
CA LEU A 296 1.84 12.21 -15.83
C LEU A 296 0.47 11.96 -15.17
N PRO A 297 -0.56 11.58 -15.93
CA PRO A 297 -1.84 11.21 -15.34
C PRO A 297 -1.65 9.99 -14.47
N TYR A 298 -2.43 9.90 -13.38
CA TYR A 298 -2.44 8.66 -12.62
C TYR A 298 -2.93 7.49 -13.47
N GLU A 299 -2.41 6.31 -13.19
CA GLU A 299 -2.76 5.08 -13.88
C GLU A 299 -3.78 4.27 -13.06
N THR A 300 -4.52 3.40 -13.74
CA THR A 300 -5.40 2.41 -13.12
C THR A 300 -5.12 1.06 -13.74
N LEU A 301 -4.92 0.05 -12.90
CA LEU A 301 -4.78 -1.32 -13.38
C LEU A 301 -6.08 -1.77 -14.04
N SER A 302 -5.97 -2.40 -15.20
CA SER A 302 -7.10 -2.95 -15.97
C SER A 302 -7.13 -4.47 -15.97
N ASP A 303 -6.00 -5.11 -15.64
CA ASP A 303 -5.87 -6.55 -15.56
C ASP A 303 -6.07 -6.99 -14.11
N TYR A 304 -7.25 -7.55 -13.83
CA TYR A 304 -7.57 -7.99 -12.49
C TYR A 304 -7.11 -9.41 -12.25
N ALA A 305 -6.47 -9.63 -11.10
CA ALA A 305 -6.18 -10.96 -10.57
C ALA A 305 -7.49 -11.67 -10.20
N LYS A 306 -7.64 -12.91 -10.64
CA LYS A 306 -8.82 -13.74 -10.38
C LYS A 306 -8.37 -15.01 -9.68
N TYR A 307 -8.60 -15.07 -8.38
CA TYR A 307 -8.13 -16.16 -7.53
C TYR A 307 -9.23 -16.78 -6.70
N VAL A 308 -9.06 -18.07 -6.42
CA VAL A 308 -9.93 -18.86 -5.55
C VAL A 308 -9.10 -19.65 -4.54
N ASN A 309 -9.68 -19.84 -3.35
CA ASN A 309 -9.13 -20.64 -2.26
C ASN A 309 -10.02 -21.87 -2.05
N LEU A 310 -9.53 -23.04 -2.45
CA LEU A 310 -10.26 -24.31 -2.33
C LEU A 310 -10.35 -24.79 -0.87
N GLN A 311 -9.36 -24.48 -0.03
CA GLN A 311 -9.42 -24.80 1.40
C GLN A 311 -10.55 -24.01 2.09
N ALA A 312 -10.77 -22.76 1.69
CA ALA A 312 -11.91 -21.98 2.16
C ALA A 312 -13.24 -22.61 1.70
N ALA A 313 -13.35 -23.00 0.43
CA ALA A 313 -14.54 -23.69 -0.08
C ALA A 313 -14.88 -24.93 0.74
N ASP A 314 -13.90 -25.77 1.07
CA ASP A 314 -14.09 -26.97 1.91
C ASP A 314 -14.60 -26.62 3.32
N ARG A 315 -14.14 -25.51 3.90
CA ARG A 315 -14.52 -25.09 5.26
C ARG A 315 -16.02 -24.76 5.40
N PHE A 316 -16.63 -24.12 4.40
CA PHE A 316 -18.07 -23.85 4.43
C PHE A 316 -18.89 -24.87 3.65
N GLY A 317 -18.25 -25.98 3.19
CA GLY A 317 -18.94 -27.11 2.58
C GLY A 317 -19.61 -26.79 1.26
N ALA A 318 -19.11 -25.79 0.54
CA ALA A 318 -19.68 -25.39 -0.73
C ALA A 318 -19.18 -26.31 -1.86
N ASP A 319 -20.13 -26.77 -2.67
CA ASP A 319 -19.84 -27.47 -3.92
C ASP A 319 -20.21 -26.53 -5.07
N PHE A 320 -19.20 -25.87 -5.63
CA PHE A 320 -19.40 -24.94 -6.74
C PHE A 320 -19.31 -25.68 -8.08
N PRO A 321 -20.14 -25.28 -9.06
CA PRO A 321 -20.06 -25.86 -10.38
C PRO A 321 -18.71 -25.54 -11.03
N GLN A 322 -18.13 -26.52 -11.72
CA GLN A 322 -16.79 -26.36 -12.33
C GLN A 322 -16.68 -25.11 -13.22
N GLN A 323 -17.79 -24.69 -13.87
CA GLN A 323 -17.84 -23.49 -14.69
C GLN A 323 -17.58 -22.20 -13.89
N ALA A 324 -17.85 -22.20 -12.58
CA ALA A 324 -17.60 -21.05 -11.73
C ALA A 324 -16.11 -20.71 -11.58
N TYR A 325 -15.24 -21.71 -11.79
CA TYR A 325 -13.78 -21.55 -11.71
C TYR A 325 -13.13 -21.09 -13.04
N GLU A 326 -13.93 -21.02 -14.12
CA GLU A 326 -13.39 -20.62 -15.42
C GLU A 326 -12.79 -19.21 -15.38
N GLY A 327 -11.49 -19.08 -15.70
CA GLY A 327 -10.74 -17.83 -15.64
C GLY A 327 -10.25 -17.43 -14.26
N TYR A 328 -10.42 -18.31 -13.25
CA TYR A 328 -9.81 -18.15 -11.92
C TYR A 328 -8.66 -19.11 -11.73
N GLU A 329 -7.60 -18.64 -11.11
CA GLU A 329 -6.46 -19.47 -10.69
C GLU A 329 -6.67 -19.93 -9.25
N VAL A 330 -6.27 -21.16 -8.95
CA VAL A 330 -6.27 -21.67 -7.58
C VAL A 330 -5.07 -21.07 -6.85
N LEU A 331 -5.33 -20.22 -5.90
CA LEU A 331 -4.28 -19.59 -5.08
C LEU A 331 -3.93 -20.44 -3.86
N VAL A 332 -4.94 -21.09 -3.28
CA VAL A 332 -4.79 -22.00 -2.15
C VAL A 332 -5.51 -23.32 -2.47
N GLU A 333 -4.76 -24.41 -2.46
CA GLU A 333 -5.29 -25.75 -2.68
C GLU A 333 -6.13 -26.24 -1.49
N ALA A 334 -6.95 -27.28 -1.71
CA ALA A 334 -7.79 -27.86 -0.66
C ALA A 334 -6.98 -28.39 0.55
N ASP A 335 -5.74 -28.81 0.34
CA ASP A 335 -4.83 -29.25 1.40
C ASP A 335 -4.12 -28.09 2.13
N GLY A 336 -4.38 -26.83 1.72
CA GLY A 336 -3.77 -25.64 2.28
C GLY A 336 -2.45 -25.21 1.64
N THR A 337 -2.01 -25.88 0.58
CA THR A 337 -0.83 -25.42 -0.17
C THR A 337 -1.15 -24.09 -0.85
N SER A 338 -0.35 -23.06 -0.56
CA SER A 338 -0.50 -21.71 -1.13
C SER A 338 0.49 -21.49 -2.28
N HIS A 339 -0.02 -20.89 -3.36
CA HIS A 339 0.75 -20.43 -4.51
C HIS A 339 0.98 -18.90 -4.48
N PHE A 340 0.59 -18.24 -3.39
CA PHE A 340 0.75 -16.80 -3.22
C PHE A 340 2.24 -16.39 -3.25
N GLY A 341 2.58 -15.42 -4.11
CA GLY A 341 3.94 -14.91 -4.24
C GLY A 341 4.93 -15.82 -5.00
N GLN A 342 4.42 -16.82 -5.75
CA GLN A 342 5.23 -17.72 -6.57
C GLN A 342 5.38 -17.23 -8.01
#